data_46075b64b40aa0a04063a8d9dba156cc
#
_entry.id   46075b64b40aa0a04063a8d9dba156cc
#
_cell.length_a   1.000
_cell.length_b   1.000
_cell.length_c   1.000
_cell.angle_alpha   90.00
_cell.angle_beta   90.00
_cell.angle_gamma   90.00
#
_symmetry.space_group_name_H-M   'P 1'
#
loop_
_entity.id
_entity.type
_entity.pdbx_description
1 polymer ?
#
loop_
_entity_poly.entity_id
_entity_poly.type
_entity_poly.pdbx_seq_one_letter_code
_entity_poly.pdbx_strand_id
1 'polypeptide(L)'
;MEMGICEQRQWQRQDAPPVWIFVDARGVPPRCAAVAFIDGVCHFTDGEPSKAIMECFQKRKDAQICGLEMLAIALGLSSFAEELRGRNVVIFSDNKGAEAAARKGTAKSWDHCQIIHEIWTMAFQIGAHLWIERVPTDDNISDLPSRTEYALLYDEFDAQWREPVIGRLFLDM
;
A
#
# COMPACT_ATOMS: atom_id res chain seq x y z
N MET A 1 5.66 -25.27 32.42
CA MET A 1 5.09 -24.08 31.76
C MET A 1 6.27 -23.25 31.26
N GLU A 2 6.75 -23.56 30.06
CA GLU A 2 7.83 -22.77 29.43
C GLU A 2 7.23 -21.48 28.90
N MET A 3 7.62 -20.36 29.50
CA MET A 3 7.33 -19.05 28.97
C MET A 3 8.18 -18.89 27.69
N GLY A 4 7.51 -18.89 26.53
CA GLY A 4 8.17 -18.63 25.28
C GLY A 4 8.92 -17.31 25.34
N ILE A 5 10.22 -17.38 25.14
CA ILE A 5 11.10 -16.22 25.04
C ILE A 5 10.63 -15.47 23.79
N CYS A 6 10.09 -14.28 24.00
CA CYS A 6 9.86 -13.34 22.91
C CYS A 6 11.24 -13.02 22.31
N GLU A 7 11.56 -13.62 21.18
CA GLU A 7 12.78 -13.25 20.47
C GLU A 7 12.69 -11.76 20.14
N GLN A 8 13.45 -10.96 20.85
CA GLN A 8 13.71 -9.59 20.46
C GLN A 8 14.39 -9.67 19.10
N ARG A 9 13.64 -9.36 18.02
CA ARG A 9 14.24 -9.18 16.71
C ARG A 9 15.24 -8.05 16.86
N GLN A 10 16.52 -8.39 16.91
CA GLN A 10 17.57 -7.40 16.80
C GLN A 10 17.37 -6.69 15.48
N TRP A 11 17.31 -5.37 15.54
CA TRP A 11 17.35 -4.51 14.35
C TRP A 11 18.67 -4.82 13.62
N GLN A 12 18.66 -5.78 12.73
CA GLN A 12 19.79 -5.97 11.83
C GLN A 12 19.79 -4.78 10.89
N ARG A 13 20.86 -4.01 10.96
CA ARG A 13 21.13 -2.92 10.03
C ARG A 13 21.17 -3.56 8.64
N GLN A 14 20.12 -3.37 7.87
CA GLN A 14 20.12 -3.84 6.50
C GLN A 14 21.04 -2.93 5.70
N ASP A 15 22.03 -3.50 5.06
CA ASP A 15 22.97 -2.75 4.21
C ASP A 15 22.31 -2.31 2.88
N ALA A 16 21.14 -2.86 2.55
CA ALA A 16 20.36 -2.46 1.38
C ALA A 16 19.59 -1.16 1.64
N PRO A 17 19.53 -0.23 0.67
CA PRO A 17 18.74 0.98 0.78
C PRO A 17 17.25 0.64 0.95
N PRO A 18 16.46 1.50 1.62
CA PRO A 18 15.03 1.28 1.76
C PRO A 18 14.33 1.28 0.40
N VAL A 19 13.29 0.48 0.29
CA VAL A 19 12.36 0.55 -0.85
C VAL A 19 11.39 1.69 -0.62
N TRP A 20 11.13 2.50 -1.63
CA TRP A 20 10.17 3.58 -1.58
C TRP A 20 8.94 3.21 -2.39
N ILE A 21 7.76 3.32 -1.78
CA ILE A 21 6.49 3.05 -2.44
C ILE A 21 5.59 4.28 -2.27
N PHE A 22 5.18 4.86 -3.38
CA PHE A 22 4.16 5.90 -3.43
C PHE A 22 2.83 5.25 -3.73
N VAL A 23 1.77 5.64 -3.03
CA VAL A 23 0.43 5.10 -3.21
C VAL A 23 -0.58 6.22 -3.39
N ASP A 24 -1.59 5.96 -4.21
CA ASP A 24 -2.68 6.89 -4.48
C ASP A 24 -3.95 6.15 -4.89
N ALA A 25 -5.08 6.80 -4.74
CA ALA A 25 -6.35 6.27 -5.19
C ALA A 25 -7.27 7.34 -5.79
N ARG A 26 -8.00 6.94 -6.82
CA ARG A 26 -9.08 7.73 -7.41
C ARG A 26 -10.45 7.18 -7.03
N GLY A 27 -11.38 8.07 -6.69
CA GLY A 27 -12.73 7.66 -6.28
C GLY A 27 -13.70 7.38 -7.44
N VAL A 28 -13.57 8.09 -8.59
CA VAL A 28 -14.51 7.97 -9.71
C VAL A 28 -13.78 8.07 -11.06
N PRO A 29 -13.77 6.99 -11.87
CA PRO A 29 -14.05 5.62 -11.46
C PRO A 29 -13.03 5.14 -10.42
N PRO A 30 -13.38 4.20 -9.52
CA PRO A 30 -12.49 3.78 -8.44
C PRO A 30 -11.26 3.05 -8.98
N ARG A 31 -10.08 3.49 -8.56
CA ARG A 31 -8.80 2.88 -8.93
C ARG A 31 -7.75 3.12 -7.86
N CYS A 32 -6.99 2.11 -7.53
CA CYS A 32 -5.84 2.18 -6.65
C CYS A 32 -4.56 2.02 -7.47
N ALA A 33 -3.50 2.70 -7.06
CA ALA A 33 -2.21 2.61 -7.73
C ALA A 33 -1.05 2.65 -6.73
N ALA A 34 0.07 2.07 -7.13
CA ALA A 34 1.33 2.13 -6.39
C ALA A 34 2.50 2.24 -7.37
N VAL A 35 3.48 3.10 -7.04
CA VAL A 35 4.75 3.23 -7.74
C VAL A 35 5.87 2.92 -6.77
N ALA A 36 6.74 1.97 -7.09
CA ALA A 36 7.82 1.51 -6.24
C ALA A 36 9.19 1.75 -6.87
N PHE A 37 10.12 2.28 -6.09
CA PHE A 37 11.54 2.36 -6.45
C PHE A 37 12.30 1.29 -5.67
N ILE A 38 12.73 0.25 -6.39
CA ILE A 38 13.37 -0.94 -5.85
C ILE A 38 14.73 -1.11 -6.52
N ASP A 39 15.80 -0.97 -5.74
CA ASP A 39 17.18 -1.11 -6.22
C ASP A 39 17.51 -0.27 -7.47
N GLY A 40 16.95 0.93 -7.53
CA GLY A 40 17.16 1.88 -8.64
C GLY A 40 16.25 1.67 -9.84
N VAL A 41 15.33 0.68 -9.79
CA VAL A 41 14.35 0.42 -10.85
C VAL A 41 12.99 0.92 -10.41
N CYS A 42 12.29 1.61 -11.30
CA CYS A 42 10.92 2.04 -11.10
C CYS A 42 9.95 0.93 -11.54
N HIS A 43 9.03 0.57 -10.65
CA HIS A 43 7.93 -0.35 -10.94
C HIS A 43 6.61 0.33 -10.61
N PHE A 44 5.55 -0.02 -11.32
CA PHE A 44 4.23 0.46 -10.95
C PHE A 44 3.15 -0.60 -11.17
N THR A 45 2.07 -0.45 -10.44
CA THR A 45 0.87 -1.28 -10.56
C THR A 45 -0.35 -0.41 -10.33
N ASP A 46 -1.45 -0.76 -10.94
CA ASP A 46 -2.74 -0.12 -10.72
C ASP A 46 -3.88 -1.10 -10.99
N GLY A 47 -5.01 -0.90 -10.35
CA GLY A 47 -6.15 -1.78 -10.52
C GLY A 47 -7.43 -1.24 -9.91
N GLU A 48 -8.54 -1.81 -10.35
CA GLU A 48 -9.86 -1.48 -9.81
C GLU A 48 -10.13 -2.33 -8.56
N PRO A 49 -10.65 -1.73 -7.47
CA PRO A 49 -11.08 -2.50 -6.32
C PRO A 49 -12.25 -3.43 -6.68
N SER A 50 -12.37 -4.55 -5.98
CA SER A 50 -13.47 -5.48 -6.21
C SER A 50 -14.84 -4.86 -5.94
N LYS A 51 -15.86 -5.36 -6.61
CA LYS A 51 -17.25 -4.92 -6.36
C LYS A 51 -17.65 -5.11 -4.90
N ALA A 52 -17.25 -6.21 -4.26
CA ALA A 52 -17.55 -6.51 -2.87
C ALA A 52 -17.03 -5.43 -1.92
N ILE A 53 -15.78 -4.96 -2.12
CA ILE A 53 -15.20 -3.86 -1.35
C ILE A 53 -15.98 -2.57 -1.57
N MET A 54 -16.26 -2.24 -2.82
CA MET A 54 -16.99 -1.02 -3.15
C MET A 54 -18.39 -1.01 -2.55
N GLU A 55 -19.07 -2.17 -2.50
CA GLU A 55 -20.35 -2.31 -1.82
C GLU A 55 -20.24 -2.05 -0.31
N CYS A 56 -19.18 -2.53 0.34
CA CYS A 56 -18.92 -2.23 1.75
C CYS A 56 -18.74 -0.73 1.99
N PHE A 57 -17.96 -0.04 1.15
CA PHE A 57 -17.73 1.40 1.27
C PHE A 57 -19.00 2.21 1.00
N GLN A 58 -19.80 1.83 0.01
CA GLN A 58 -21.04 2.53 -0.35
C GLN A 58 -22.09 2.50 0.76
N LYS A 59 -22.15 1.43 1.56
CA LYS A 59 -23.08 1.32 2.69
C LYS A 59 -22.93 2.44 3.73
N ARG A 60 -21.73 3.01 3.88
CA ARG A 60 -21.45 4.04 4.87
C ARG A 60 -21.80 5.46 4.46
N LYS A 61 -22.03 5.73 3.19
CA LYS A 61 -22.27 7.08 2.64
C LYS A 61 -21.15 8.08 2.97
N ASP A 62 -19.95 7.59 3.26
CA ASP A 62 -18.77 8.45 3.43
C ASP A 62 -18.03 8.65 2.11
N ALA A 63 -17.07 9.59 2.14
CA ALA A 63 -16.20 9.82 0.99
C ALA A 63 -15.18 8.67 0.89
N GLN A 64 -15.53 7.59 0.30
CA GLN A 64 -14.84 6.30 0.14
C GLN A 64 -13.31 6.39 -0.10
N ILE A 65 -12.81 7.58 -0.41
CA ILE A 65 -11.42 7.81 -0.79
C ILE A 65 -10.43 7.33 0.26
N CYS A 66 -10.68 7.55 1.55
CA CYS A 66 -9.77 7.10 2.60
C CYS A 66 -9.60 5.57 2.61
N GLY A 67 -10.69 4.82 2.40
CA GLY A 67 -10.63 3.36 2.26
C GLY A 67 -9.87 2.92 1.01
N LEU A 68 -10.08 3.61 -0.12
CA LEU A 68 -9.37 3.35 -1.37
C LEU A 68 -7.86 3.63 -1.23
N GLU A 69 -7.49 4.68 -0.53
CA GLU A 69 -6.08 4.99 -0.23
C GLU A 69 -5.41 3.91 0.63
N MET A 70 -6.11 3.38 1.63
CA MET A 70 -5.61 2.25 2.40
C MET A 70 -5.47 0.98 1.53
N LEU A 71 -6.42 0.76 0.61
CA LEU A 71 -6.32 -0.32 -0.38
C LEU A 71 -5.11 -0.16 -1.30
N ALA A 72 -4.76 1.07 -1.68
CA ALA A 72 -3.58 1.32 -2.48
C ALA A 72 -2.28 0.91 -1.74
N ILE A 73 -2.22 1.12 -0.41
CA ILE A 73 -1.12 0.60 0.41
C ILE A 73 -1.07 -0.93 0.35
N ALA A 74 -2.22 -1.60 0.54
CA ALA A 74 -2.30 -3.06 0.47
C ALA A 74 -1.92 -3.59 -0.92
N LEU A 75 -2.37 -2.91 -1.99
CA LEU A 75 -2.02 -3.22 -3.38
C LEU A 75 -0.50 -3.16 -3.60
N GLY A 76 0.15 -2.09 -3.14
CA GLY A 76 1.61 -1.94 -3.26
C GLY A 76 2.36 -3.07 -2.54
N LEU A 77 1.97 -3.40 -1.31
CA LEU A 77 2.61 -4.48 -0.55
C LEU A 77 2.41 -5.85 -1.19
N SER A 78 1.21 -6.16 -1.68
CA SER A 78 0.93 -7.46 -2.28
C SER A 78 1.59 -7.63 -3.66
N SER A 79 1.57 -6.57 -4.48
CA SER A 79 2.10 -6.63 -5.85
C SER A 79 3.63 -6.70 -5.90
N PHE A 80 4.32 -6.17 -4.89
CA PHE A 80 5.78 -6.18 -4.79
C PHE A 80 6.30 -7.07 -3.66
N ALA A 81 5.49 -7.99 -3.14
CA ALA A 81 5.77 -8.77 -1.93
C ALA A 81 7.13 -9.48 -1.94
N GLU A 82 7.53 -10.06 -3.08
CA GLU A 82 8.79 -10.80 -3.18
C GLU A 82 10.00 -9.87 -3.08
N GLU A 83 9.95 -8.70 -3.72
CA GLU A 83 11.01 -7.70 -3.68
C GLU A 83 11.10 -7.00 -2.31
N LEU A 84 9.99 -6.96 -1.56
CA LEU A 84 9.92 -6.33 -0.24
C LEU A 84 10.35 -7.26 0.90
N ARG A 85 10.53 -8.55 0.63
CA ARG A 85 10.82 -9.55 1.65
C ARG A 85 12.07 -9.19 2.47
N GLY A 86 11.88 -9.02 3.77
CA GLY A 86 12.95 -8.69 4.71
C GLY A 86 13.52 -7.26 4.56
N ARG A 87 12.89 -6.37 3.78
CA ARG A 87 13.39 -5.02 3.50
C ARG A 87 12.80 -3.94 4.42
N ASN A 88 13.53 -2.85 4.53
CA ASN A 88 12.96 -1.59 5.02
C ASN A 88 12.16 -0.95 3.90
N VAL A 89 10.91 -0.58 4.18
CA VAL A 89 9.97 -0.04 3.19
C VAL A 89 9.39 1.27 3.70
N VAL A 90 9.52 2.33 2.93
CA VAL A 90 8.87 3.62 3.21
C VAL A 90 7.69 3.76 2.25
N ILE A 91 6.50 3.90 2.80
CA ILE A 91 5.27 4.09 2.03
C ILE A 91 4.83 5.54 2.14
N PHE A 92 4.66 6.20 1.00
CA PHE A 92 4.20 7.58 0.91
C PHE A 92 2.75 7.64 0.46
N SER A 93 1.91 8.32 1.24
CA SER A 93 0.52 8.64 0.90
C SER A 93 0.25 10.11 1.13
N ASP A 94 -0.53 10.75 0.26
CA ASP A 94 -0.94 12.14 0.44
C ASP A 94 -2.26 12.28 1.22
N ASN A 95 -2.93 11.16 1.52
CA ASN A 95 -4.15 11.13 2.29
C ASN A 95 -3.88 11.05 3.80
N LYS A 96 -4.15 12.14 4.52
CA LYS A 96 -3.96 12.22 5.98
C LYS A 96 -4.66 11.13 6.77
N GLY A 97 -5.87 10.75 6.34
CA GLY A 97 -6.68 9.76 7.04
C GLY A 97 -6.09 8.36 6.91
N ALA A 98 -5.69 7.99 5.69
CA ALA A 98 -5.05 6.71 5.40
C ALA A 98 -3.68 6.59 6.09
N GLU A 99 -2.83 7.61 5.95
CA GLU A 99 -1.52 7.67 6.62
C GLU A 99 -1.65 7.50 8.14
N ALA A 100 -2.51 8.30 8.77
CA ALA A 100 -2.69 8.26 10.22
C ALA A 100 -3.25 6.91 10.69
N ALA A 101 -4.21 6.32 9.97
CA ALA A 101 -4.76 5.01 10.29
C ALA A 101 -3.72 3.89 10.13
N ALA A 102 -2.95 3.90 9.04
CA ALA A 102 -1.90 2.93 8.79
C ALA A 102 -0.80 3.00 9.87
N ARG A 103 -0.32 4.19 10.21
CA ARG A 103 0.67 4.39 11.30
C ARG A 103 0.16 3.94 12.66
N LYS A 104 -1.10 4.24 12.96
CA LYS A 104 -1.72 3.87 14.25
C LYS A 104 -2.06 2.39 14.34
N GLY A 105 -2.15 1.68 13.23
CA GLY A 105 -2.56 0.27 13.16
C GLY A 105 -4.06 0.04 13.39
N THR A 106 -4.89 1.08 13.32
CA THR A 106 -6.35 0.98 13.54
C THR A 106 -7.11 2.13 12.87
N ALA A 107 -8.40 1.91 12.61
CA ALA A 107 -9.33 2.88 12.06
C ALA A 107 -10.65 2.87 12.86
N LYS A 108 -11.52 3.86 12.61
CA LYS A 108 -12.81 3.94 13.30
C LYS A 108 -13.86 2.97 12.79
N SER A 109 -13.80 2.61 11.51
CA SER A 109 -14.76 1.71 10.89
C SER A 109 -14.18 0.31 10.77
N TRP A 110 -15.06 -0.69 10.84
CA TRP A 110 -14.66 -2.09 10.83
C TRP A 110 -13.92 -2.48 9.53
N ASP A 111 -14.45 -2.10 8.38
CA ASP A 111 -13.86 -2.40 7.07
C ASP A 111 -12.47 -1.74 6.88
N HIS A 112 -12.29 -0.50 7.33
CA HIS A 112 -10.97 0.12 7.35
C HIS A 112 -10.00 -0.60 8.30
N CYS A 113 -10.48 -1.07 9.47
CA CYS A 113 -9.66 -1.89 10.36
C CYS A 113 -9.23 -3.19 9.70
N GLN A 114 -10.09 -3.84 8.88
CA GLN A 114 -9.72 -5.05 8.14
C GLN A 114 -8.59 -4.77 7.15
N ILE A 115 -8.66 -3.67 6.40
CA ILE A 115 -7.60 -3.28 5.45
C ILE A 115 -6.29 -3.02 6.20
N ILE A 116 -6.33 -2.28 7.30
CA ILE A 116 -5.15 -2.01 8.14
C ILE A 116 -4.56 -3.30 8.70
N HIS A 117 -5.40 -4.21 9.19
CA HIS A 117 -4.97 -5.51 9.67
C HIS A 117 -4.24 -6.31 8.57
N GLU A 118 -4.77 -6.29 7.35
CA GLU A 118 -4.13 -6.96 6.22
C GLU A 118 -2.76 -6.35 5.89
N ILE A 119 -2.67 -5.02 5.83
CA ILE A 119 -1.40 -4.32 5.59
C ILE A 119 -0.32 -4.82 6.55
N TRP A 120 -0.61 -4.82 7.84
CA TRP A 120 0.37 -5.23 8.85
C TRP A 120 0.62 -6.73 8.86
N THR A 121 -0.40 -7.56 8.57
CA THR A 121 -0.24 -9.01 8.43
C THR A 121 0.67 -9.37 7.26
N MET A 122 0.47 -8.76 6.08
CA MET A 122 1.35 -8.95 4.93
C MET A 122 2.78 -8.52 5.25
N ALA A 123 2.95 -7.33 5.84
CA ALA A 123 4.27 -6.84 6.23
C ALA A 123 4.99 -7.81 7.17
N PHE A 124 4.27 -8.35 8.15
CA PHE A 124 4.82 -9.35 9.08
C PHE A 124 5.20 -10.65 8.36
N GLN A 125 4.33 -11.17 7.50
CA GLN A 125 4.55 -12.42 6.76
C GLN A 125 5.77 -12.36 5.84
N ILE A 126 5.99 -11.24 5.17
CA ILE A 126 7.16 -11.04 4.31
C ILE A 126 8.38 -10.52 5.08
N GLY A 127 8.25 -10.22 6.37
CA GLY A 127 9.32 -9.69 7.20
C GLY A 127 9.72 -8.25 6.84
N ALA A 128 8.87 -7.51 6.15
CA ALA A 128 9.12 -6.11 5.81
C ALA A 128 8.95 -5.18 7.02
N HIS A 129 9.83 -4.19 7.13
CA HIS A 129 9.75 -3.14 8.15
C HIS A 129 9.15 -1.88 7.52
N LEU A 130 7.87 -1.62 7.80
CA LEU A 130 7.14 -0.51 7.20
C LEU A 130 7.35 0.79 7.98
N TRP A 131 7.55 1.85 7.22
CA TRP A 131 7.47 3.22 7.66
C TRP A 131 6.46 3.95 6.77
N ILE A 132 5.40 4.50 7.37
CA ILE A 132 4.36 5.20 6.63
C ILE A 132 4.60 6.69 6.80
N GLU A 133 4.70 7.40 5.68
CA GLU A 133 5.04 8.82 5.66
C GLU A 133 4.08 9.59 4.74
N ARG A 134 4.01 10.88 4.97
CA ARG A 134 3.18 11.75 4.16
C ARG A 134 3.98 12.39 3.03
N VAL A 135 3.36 12.48 1.85
CA VAL A 135 3.86 13.25 0.72
C VAL A 135 2.84 14.34 0.34
N PRO A 136 3.27 15.54 -0.12
CA PRO A 136 2.35 16.47 -0.76
C PRO A 136 1.72 15.87 -2.03
N THR A 137 0.47 16.22 -2.33
CA THR A 137 -0.24 15.68 -3.51
C THR A 137 0.52 15.95 -4.81
N ASP A 138 1.08 17.14 -4.97
CA ASP A 138 1.81 17.51 -6.18
C ASP A 138 3.12 16.72 -6.38
N ASP A 139 3.63 16.10 -5.31
CA ASP A 139 4.85 15.28 -5.32
C ASP A 139 4.54 13.77 -5.34
N ASN A 140 3.25 13.39 -5.35
CA ASN A 140 2.83 11.99 -5.33
C ASN A 140 2.79 11.40 -6.74
N ILE A 141 3.89 10.77 -7.17
CA ILE A 141 4.02 10.17 -8.50
C ILE A 141 2.93 9.10 -8.80
N SER A 142 2.34 8.49 -7.78
CA SER A 142 1.29 7.49 -7.96
C SER A 142 -0.08 8.08 -8.37
N ASP A 143 -0.24 9.42 -8.31
CA ASP A 143 -1.39 10.11 -8.93
C ASP A 143 -1.48 9.82 -10.44
N LEU A 144 -0.36 9.64 -11.11
CA LEU A 144 -0.32 9.30 -12.55
C LEU A 144 -1.04 7.97 -12.85
N PRO A 145 -0.61 6.81 -12.31
CA PRO A 145 -1.27 5.55 -12.63
C PRO A 145 -2.67 5.43 -12.00
N SER A 146 -2.98 6.14 -10.91
CA SER A 146 -4.36 6.20 -10.39
C SER A 146 -5.33 6.85 -11.40
N ARG A 147 -4.82 7.73 -12.24
CA ARG A 147 -5.54 8.40 -13.33
C ARG A 147 -5.37 7.73 -14.68
N THR A 148 -4.66 6.60 -14.75
CA THR A 148 -4.33 5.91 -16.00
C THR A 148 -3.42 6.71 -16.95
N GLU A 149 -2.56 7.55 -16.40
CA GLU A 149 -1.58 8.38 -17.11
C GLU A 149 -0.20 7.76 -16.97
N TYR A 150 0.23 6.96 -17.96
CA TYR A 150 1.45 6.16 -17.83
C TYR A 150 2.66 6.73 -18.62
N ALA A 151 2.42 7.70 -19.52
CA ALA A 151 3.46 8.18 -20.43
C ALA A 151 4.72 8.63 -19.69
N LEU A 152 4.55 9.49 -18.66
CA LEU A 152 5.68 9.99 -17.87
C LEU A 152 6.44 8.87 -17.14
N LEU A 153 5.72 7.85 -16.64
CA LEU A 153 6.35 6.72 -15.98
C LEU A 153 7.25 5.92 -16.94
N TYR A 154 6.81 5.72 -18.17
CA TYR A 154 7.62 5.04 -19.18
C TYR A 154 8.75 5.92 -19.72
N ASP A 155 8.47 7.18 -20.04
CA ASP A 155 9.41 8.05 -20.74
C ASP A 155 10.54 8.56 -19.84
N GLU A 156 10.23 8.91 -18.57
CA GLU A 156 11.20 9.53 -17.67
C GLU A 156 11.79 8.55 -16.65
N PHE A 157 11.06 7.47 -16.29
CA PHE A 157 11.50 6.54 -15.26
C PHE A 157 11.81 5.14 -15.79
N ASP A 158 11.60 4.86 -17.08
CA ASP A 158 11.71 3.52 -17.67
C ASP A 158 10.96 2.47 -16.81
N ALA A 159 9.79 2.86 -16.35
CA ALA A 159 9.04 2.13 -15.34
C ALA A 159 8.48 0.83 -15.90
N GLN A 160 8.51 -0.21 -15.07
CA GLN A 160 7.99 -1.53 -15.40
C GLN A 160 6.61 -1.73 -14.78
N TRP A 161 5.61 -1.97 -15.60
CA TRP A 161 4.29 -2.33 -15.10
C TRP A 161 4.29 -3.74 -14.50
N ARG A 162 3.60 -3.90 -13.37
CA ARG A 162 3.37 -5.16 -12.69
C ARG A 162 1.88 -5.44 -12.58
N GLU A 163 1.49 -6.68 -12.82
CA GLU A 163 0.11 -7.08 -12.63
C GLU A 163 -0.32 -6.86 -11.18
N PRO A 164 -1.48 -6.23 -10.94
CA PRO A 164 -1.95 -5.98 -9.59
C PRO A 164 -2.33 -7.27 -8.88
N VAL A 165 -1.75 -7.49 -7.70
CA VAL A 165 -2.14 -8.58 -6.82
C VAL A 165 -3.04 -8.02 -5.72
N ILE A 166 -4.35 -8.18 -5.92
CA ILE A 166 -5.34 -7.82 -4.89
C ILE A 166 -5.45 -9.01 -3.95
N GLY A 167 -5.05 -8.83 -2.69
CA GLY A 167 -5.03 -9.88 -1.69
C GLY A 167 -6.41 -10.52 -1.46
N ARG A 168 -6.43 -11.76 -0.98
CA ARG A 168 -7.64 -12.58 -0.79
C ARG A 168 -8.68 -12.00 0.17
N LEU A 169 -8.28 -11.11 1.07
CA LEU A 169 -9.16 -10.49 2.05
C LEU A 169 -10.35 -9.74 1.45
N PHE A 170 -10.23 -9.36 0.22
CA PHE A 170 -11.24 -8.60 -0.48
C PHE A 170 -12.21 -9.47 -1.30
N LEU A 171 -12.03 -10.79 -1.26
CA LEU A 171 -12.90 -11.74 -1.95
C LEU A 171 -13.93 -12.37 -1.00
N ASP A 172 -13.66 -12.35 0.33
CA ASP A 172 -14.42 -13.08 1.34
C ASP A 172 -15.22 -12.17 2.31
N MET A 173 -15.35 -10.86 2.03
CA MET A 173 -16.17 -9.95 2.84
C MET A 173 -17.59 -9.82 2.34
#